data_a327325daa9f578e6ac78983cedc6e6c
#
_entry.id   a327325daa9f578e6ac78983cedc6e6c
#
_cell.length_a   1.000
_cell.length_b   1.000
_cell.length_c   1.000
_cell.angle_alpha   90.00
_cell.angle_beta   90.00
_cell.angle_gamma   90.00
#
_symmetry.space_group_name_H-M   'P 1'
#
loop_
_entity.id
_entity.type
_entity.pdbx_description
1 polymer ?
#
loop_
_entity_poly.entity_id
_entity_poly.type
_entity_poly.pdbx_seq_one_letter_code
_entity_poly.pdbx_strand_id
1 'polypeptide(L)'
;MQCTHKYQQTPVTKDHSLTGFFPPLTSLPKEILAGVVVALGVVPEAIAFSLVAGVDPKVGLFASVAICCVVAFAGGRPAMISAATAGVALLMGPLVAAHGVAYLLAATLLAGLFQILWGYLRLGYQMRFVPRAVTLGFVNAIGLLIFRAQLPQMGLGADGGETVASLGGVAVSWPWVWLLVALGLAIIYGLPRLTTAVPSTLIAIVVITLLAEGLNLPVPRVGDLGELPSTFPDFGLPAVPFNFDTLAIILPVSLAISFVGLLQAFLTATVIDDLTDSDSDKNVEARGQGLANIASGLIGGMAGAGMIGQSVINVEAGGRYRLSTFIAGAGLLILVLGLREQLARMPMAALVAVMIMVSISTFNWESFRASRRVPKSDTAVMVVTMLIALLTSNLAIAVLVGVALAGILFSRKVAKVITVHSSWLEPEHRLYSVRGQLFFVSTVYFLEGFDLRNHPQRITIDMGNAHIWDQTGVRALDQVIRKFRQGGSQVEVLNLNAESLNLFGRISDAPDLVEGARCELAR
;
A
#
# COMPACT_ATOMS: atom_id res chain seq x y z
N MET A 1 10.25 30.18 34.46
CA MET A 1 10.05 28.80 34.95
C MET A 1 10.05 27.91 33.73
N GLN A 2 11.16 27.23 33.52
CA GLN A 2 11.43 26.31 32.40
C GLN A 2 10.89 24.93 32.80
N CYS A 3 9.91 24.40 32.07
CA CYS A 3 9.55 22.99 32.12
C CYS A 3 10.17 22.28 30.91
N THR A 4 11.39 21.81 31.09
CA THR A 4 12.03 20.84 30.20
C THR A 4 11.52 19.45 30.55
N HIS A 5 10.49 18.95 29.84
CA HIS A 5 10.20 17.54 29.81
C HIS A 5 11.23 16.85 28.91
N LYS A 6 12.23 16.26 29.55
CA LYS A 6 13.09 15.24 28.94
C LYS A 6 12.23 14.00 28.66
N TYR A 7 11.88 13.80 27.41
CA TYR A 7 11.52 12.47 26.92
C TYR A 7 12.77 11.60 27.00
N GLN A 8 12.87 10.79 28.06
CA GLN A 8 13.78 9.66 28.08
C GLN A 8 13.24 8.63 27.06
N GLN A 9 13.83 8.65 25.86
CA GLN A 9 13.75 7.52 24.95
C GLN A 9 14.50 6.35 25.63
N THR A 10 13.75 5.44 26.21
CA THR A 10 14.28 4.11 26.50
C THR A 10 14.71 3.50 25.17
N PRO A 11 15.95 3.02 25.03
CA PRO A 11 16.37 2.35 23.80
C PRO A 11 15.52 1.09 23.65
N VAL A 12 14.62 1.10 22.65
CA VAL A 12 13.95 -0.12 22.20
C VAL A 12 15.04 -1.05 21.72
N THR A 13 15.31 -2.08 22.49
CA THR A 13 16.24 -3.14 22.13
C THR A 13 15.76 -3.73 20.82
N LYS A 14 16.55 -3.55 19.75
CA LYS A 14 16.37 -4.19 18.44
C LYS A 14 16.65 -5.69 18.59
N ASP A 15 15.70 -6.39 19.17
CA ASP A 15 15.80 -7.84 19.33
C ASP A 15 15.25 -8.51 18.06
N HIS A 16 16.07 -8.55 17.00
CA HIS A 16 15.82 -9.32 15.77
C HIS A 16 16.17 -10.81 15.95
N SER A 17 16.33 -11.26 17.20
CA SER A 17 16.71 -12.63 17.52
C SER A 17 15.50 -13.57 17.43
N LEU A 18 15.77 -14.86 17.20
CA LEU A 18 14.78 -15.96 17.27
C LEU A 18 14.07 -16.05 18.63
N THR A 19 14.53 -15.29 19.64
CA THR A 19 13.90 -15.16 20.96
C THR A 19 12.49 -14.59 20.90
N GLY A 20 12.16 -13.77 19.87
CA GLY A 20 10.78 -13.28 19.60
C GLY A 20 9.85 -14.32 18.96
N PHE A 21 10.32 -15.53 18.65
CA PHE A 21 9.49 -16.59 18.07
C PHE A 21 8.69 -17.34 19.16
N PHE A 22 9.34 -17.69 20.25
CA PHE A 22 8.70 -18.43 21.33
C PHE A 22 8.09 -17.48 22.36
N PRO A 23 6.75 -17.51 22.49
CA PRO A 23 6.09 -16.74 23.53
C PRO A 23 6.36 -17.33 24.93
N PRO A 24 6.18 -16.55 26.00
CA PRO A 24 6.08 -17.09 27.35
C PRO A 24 5.01 -18.18 27.43
N LEU A 25 5.22 -19.22 28.23
CA LEU A 25 4.28 -20.34 28.37
C LEU A 25 2.85 -19.89 28.71
N THR A 26 2.70 -18.77 29.41
CA THR A 26 1.42 -18.17 29.78
C THR A 26 0.64 -17.62 28.58
N SER A 27 1.30 -17.21 27.49
CA SER A 27 0.65 -16.67 26.29
C SER A 27 0.49 -17.72 25.18
N LEU A 28 1.12 -18.89 25.31
CA LEU A 28 1.09 -19.95 24.31
C LEU A 28 -0.33 -20.36 23.86
N PRO A 29 -1.33 -20.56 24.76
CA PRO A 29 -2.69 -20.89 24.33
C PRO A 29 -3.34 -19.81 23.48
N LYS A 30 -3.05 -18.52 23.76
CA LYS A 30 -3.58 -17.39 23.00
C LYS A 30 -2.98 -17.32 21.60
N GLU A 31 -1.68 -17.57 21.47
CA GLU A 31 -0.98 -17.62 20.19
C GLU A 31 -1.53 -18.75 19.30
N ILE A 32 -1.75 -19.93 19.89
CA ILE A 32 -2.31 -21.07 19.17
C ILE A 32 -3.73 -20.75 18.72
N LEU A 33 -4.57 -20.25 19.62
CA LEU A 33 -5.95 -19.89 19.30
C LEU A 33 -6.01 -18.84 18.20
N ALA A 34 -5.21 -17.78 18.31
CA ALA A 34 -5.15 -16.71 17.33
C ALA A 34 -4.75 -17.26 15.95
N GLY A 35 -3.69 -18.09 15.87
CA GLY A 35 -3.26 -18.69 14.62
C GLY A 35 -4.33 -19.60 13.99
N VAL A 36 -5.04 -20.40 14.79
CA VAL A 36 -6.12 -21.27 14.29
C VAL A 36 -7.31 -20.46 13.79
N VAL A 37 -7.72 -19.41 14.50
CA VAL A 37 -8.79 -18.51 14.05
C VAL A 37 -8.45 -17.87 12.71
N VAL A 38 -7.21 -17.41 12.56
CA VAL A 38 -6.73 -16.83 11.30
C VAL A 38 -6.69 -17.88 10.18
N ALA A 39 -6.19 -19.11 10.46
CA ALA A 39 -6.15 -20.19 9.47
C ALA A 39 -7.54 -20.45 8.88
N LEU A 40 -8.56 -20.53 9.73
CA LEU A 40 -9.95 -20.70 9.30
C LEU A 40 -10.47 -19.53 8.45
N GLY A 41 -10.07 -18.30 8.78
CA GLY A 41 -10.47 -17.09 8.03
C GLY A 41 -9.77 -16.95 6.68
N VAL A 42 -8.51 -17.41 6.55
CA VAL A 42 -7.72 -17.28 5.32
C VAL A 42 -8.18 -18.26 4.23
N VAL A 43 -8.72 -19.46 4.58
CA VAL A 43 -9.16 -20.46 3.60
C VAL A 43 -10.10 -19.88 2.54
N PRO A 44 -11.25 -19.30 2.88
CA PRO A 44 -12.19 -18.78 1.89
C PRO A 44 -11.60 -17.60 1.09
N GLU A 45 -10.79 -16.75 1.72
CA GLU A 45 -10.15 -15.63 1.03
C GLU A 45 -9.10 -16.11 0.02
N ALA A 46 -8.27 -17.08 0.36
CA ALA A 46 -7.25 -17.64 -0.53
C ALA A 46 -7.90 -18.32 -1.77
N ILE A 47 -9.00 -19.05 -1.58
CA ILE A 47 -9.79 -19.62 -2.67
C ILE A 47 -10.34 -18.51 -3.57
N ALA A 48 -11.00 -17.51 -2.99
CA ALA A 48 -11.60 -16.43 -3.74
C ALA A 48 -10.57 -15.60 -4.53
N PHE A 49 -9.39 -15.34 -3.95
CA PHE A 49 -8.32 -14.62 -4.65
C PHE A 49 -7.66 -15.45 -5.76
N SER A 50 -7.63 -16.77 -5.64
CA SER A 50 -7.23 -17.65 -6.74
C SER A 50 -8.17 -17.48 -7.94
N LEU A 51 -9.48 -17.47 -7.70
CA LEU A 51 -10.47 -17.28 -8.75
C LEU A 51 -10.38 -15.91 -9.40
N VAL A 52 -10.11 -14.86 -8.62
CA VAL A 52 -9.83 -13.50 -9.14
C VAL A 52 -8.58 -13.48 -10.03
N ALA A 53 -7.56 -14.24 -9.68
CA ALA A 53 -6.35 -14.40 -10.49
C ALA A 53 -6.55 -15.34 -11.70
N GLY A 54 -7.69 -16.01 -11.83
CA GLY A 54 -7.99 -16.96 -12.91
C GLY A 54 -7.22 -18.29 -12.79
N VAL A 55 -6.93 -18.72 -11.55
CA VAL A 55 -6.19 -19.95 -11.27
C VAL A 55 -6.97 -20.87 -10.34
N ASP A 56 -6.58 -22.15 -10.32
CA ASP A 56 -7.16 -23.13 -9.40
C ASP A 56 -7.05 -22.70 -7.93
N PRO A 57 -8.03 -23.04 -7.08
CA PRO A 57 -7.99 -22.78 -5.64
C PRO A 57 -6.70 -23.25 -4.95
N LYS A 58 -6.10 -24.34 -5.42
CA LYS A 58 -4.84 -24.87 -4.88
C LYS A 58 -3.68 -23.86 -4.92
N VAL A 59 -3.63 -23.01 -5.95
CA VAL A 59 -2.54 -22.05 -6.16
C VAL A 59 -2.53 -20.99 -5.07
N GLY A 60 -3.68 -20.42 -4.72
CA GLY A 60 -3.78 -19.43 -3.64
C GLY A 60 -3.67 -20.03 -2.24
N LEU A 61 -4.16 -21.26 -2.06
CA LEU A 61 -4.03 -21.97 -0.78
C LEU A 61 -2.56 -22.30 -0.48
N PHE A 62 -1.80 -22.83 -1.45
CA PHE A 62 -0.37 -23.08 -1.29
C PHE A 62 0.41 -21.78 -1.10
N ALA A 63 0.06 -20.73 -1.85
CA ALA A 63 0.63 -19.40 -1.65
C ALA A 63 0.47 -18.93 -0.20
N SER A 64 -0.74 -19.04 0.34
CA SER A 64 -1.05 -18.60 1.70
C SER A 64 -0.28 -19.40 2.75
N VAL A 65 -0.17 -20.72 2.56
CA VAL A 65 0.65 -21.59 3.44
C VAL A 65 2.12 -21.18 3.43
N ALA A 66 2.73 -21.07 2.23
CA ALA A 66 4.14 -20.72 2.11
C ALA A 66 4.44 -19.34 2.68
N ILE A 67 3.63 -18.35 2.31
CA ILE A 67 3.87 -16.97 2.69
C ILE A 67 3.71 -16.80 4.20
N CYS A 68 2.64 -17.33 4.83
CA CYS A 68 2.48 -17.29 6.28
C CYS A 68 3.66 -17.96 7.01
N CYS A 69 4.04 -19.17 6.59
CA CYS A 69 5.12 -19.89 7.23
C CYS A 69 6.46 -19.17 7.10
N VAL A 70 6.82 -18.68 5.91
CA VAL A 70 8.11 -18.02 5.67
C VAL A 70 8.18 -16.65 6.36
N VAL A 71 7.12 -15.84 6.28
CA VAL A 71 7.08 -14.52 6.93
C VAL A 71 7.16 -14.65 8.45
N ALA A 72 6.63 -15.72 9.04
CA ALA A 72 6.77 -15.97 10.47
C ALA A 72 8.24 -15.99 10.92
N PHE A 73 9.16 -16.46 10.07
CA PHE A 73 10.60 -16.49 10.37
C PHE A 73 11.35 -15.27 9.83
N ALA A 74 11.08 -14.90 8.57
CA ALA A 74 11.84 -13.92 7.80
C ALA A 74 11.27 -12.50 7.85
N GLY A 75 9.99 -12.31 8.23
CA GLY A 75 9.32 -11.03 8.25
C GLY A 75 9.85 -10.07 9.32
N GLY A 76 9.71 -8.79 9.08
CA GLY A 76 10.11 -7.72 9.98
C GLY A 76 9.09 -7.39 11.07
N ARG A 77 7.83 -7.88 10.91
CA ARG A 77 6.73 -7.60 11.85
C ARG A 77 6.17 -8.88 12.48
N PRO A 78 6.35 -9.13 13.80
CA PRO A 78 5.67 -10.21 14.50
C PRO A 78 4.13 -10.08 14.46
N ALA A 79 3.44 -11.19 14.54
CA ALA A 79 1.96 -11.29 14.53
C ALA A 79 1.27 -10.72 13.27
N MET A 80 2.01 -10.29 12.26
CA MET A 80 1.45 -9.89 10.97
C MET A 80 1.17 -11.14 10.13
N ILE A 81 0.00 -11.17 9.52
CA ILE A 81 -0.42 -12.24 8.61
C ILE A 81 -0.19 -11.78 7.17
N SER A 82 0.49 -12.62 6.40
CA SER A 82 0.68 -12.44 4.96
C SER A 82 0.25 -13.69 4.23
N ALA A 83 -0.49 -13.53 3.13
CA ALA A 83 -1.03 -14.62 2.34
C ALA A 83 -1.33 -14.14 0.91
N ALA A 84 -2.01 -14.94 0.09
CA ALA A 84 -2.59 -14.47 -1.16
C ALA A 84 -3.52 -13.27 -0.89
N THR A 85 -3.42 -12.21 -1.70
CA THR A 85 -4.20 -10.98 -1.50
C THR A 85 -4.87 -10.51 -2.78
N ALA A 86 -6.02 -9.83 -2.63
CA ALA A 86 -6.77 -9.28 -3.76
C ALA A 86 -5.96 -8.32 -4.63
N GLY A 87 -5.19 -7.41 -4.00
CA GLY A 87 -4.43 -6.41 -4.74
C GLY A 87 -3.36 -7.00 -5.65
N VAL A 88 -2.78 -8.14 -5.26
CA VAL A 88 -1.81 -8.88 -6.06
C VAL A 88 -2.53 -9.79 -7.07
N ALA A 89 -3.60 -10.48 -6.67
CA ALA A 89 -4.41 -11.35 -7.52
C ALA A 89 -4.93 -10.62 -8.78
N LEU A 90 -5.44 -9.39 -8.60
CA LEU A 90 -5.94 -8.56 -9.70
C LEU A 90 -4.87 -8.22 -10.75
N LEU A 91 -3.60 -8.11 -10.36
CA LEU A 91 -2.49 -7.86 -11.29
C LEU A 91 -2.10 -9.11 -12.08
N MET A 92 -2.39 -10.30 -11.55
CA MET A 92 -2.02 -11.58 -12.15
C MET A 92 -3.04 -12.09 -13.18
N GLY A 93 -4.32 -11.74 -13.01
CA GLY A 93 -5.40 -12.24 -13.87
C GLY A 93 -5.13 -12.06 -15.37
N PRO A 94 -4.78 -10.87 -15.86
CA PRO A 94 -4.45 -10.65 -17.27
C PRO A 94 -3.25 -11.48 -17.76
N LEU A 95 -2.23 -11.69 -16.93
CA LEU A 95 -1.07 -12.53 -17.27
C LEU A 95 -1.46 -13.99 -17.41
N VAL A 96 -2.29 -14.50 -16.50
CA VAL A 96 -2.79 -15.88 -16.54
C VAL A 96 -3.66 -16.10 -17.77
N ALA A 97 -4.56 -15.17 -18.07
CA ALA A 97 -5.44 -15.27 -19.23
C ALA A 97 -4.67 -15.30 -20.56
N ALA A 98 -3.54 -14.56 -20.65
CA ALA A 98 -2.73 -14.49 -21.88
C ALA A 98 -1.68 -15.60 -21.99
N HIS A 99 -1.05 -16.03 -20.89
CA HIS A 99 0.15 -16.87 -20.91
C HIS A 99 0.08 -18.09 -19.99
N GLY A 100 -0.96 -18.20 -19.16
CA GLY A 100 -1.17 -19.35 -18.26
C GLY A 100 -0.43 -19.26 -16.93
N VAL A 101 -0.64 -20.29 -16.09
CA VAL A 101 -0.19 -20.34 -14.69
C VAL A 101 1.34 -20.39 -14.56
N ALA A 102 2.06 -21.02 -15.51
CA ALA A 102 3.52 -21.10 -15.45
C ALA A 102 4.19 -19.71 -15.47
N TYR A 103 3.65 -18.79 -16.26
CA TYR A 103 4.13 -17.40 -16.30
C TYR A 103 3.79 -16.62 -15.01
N LEU A 104 2.65 -16.91 -14.39
CA LEU A 104 2.32 -16.35 -13.07
C LEU A 104 3.35 -16.78 -12.02
N LEU A 105 3.71 -18.07 -11.98
CA LEU A 105 4.71 -18.59 -11.03
C LEU A 105 6.09 -17.93 -11.27
N ALA A 106 6.50 -17.80 -12.53
CA ALA A 106 7.74 -17.13 -12.89
C ALA A 106 7.72 -15.64 -12.49
N ALA A 107 6.59 -14.96 -12.71
CA ALA A 107 6.42 -13.57 -12.26
C ALA A 107 6.44 -13.44 -10.74
N THR A 108 5.90 -14.42 -10.02
CA THR A 108 5.95 -14.48 -8.55
C THR A 108 7.39 -14.58 -8.03
N LEU A 109 8.20 -15.45 -8.61
CA LEU A 109 9.62 -15.59 -8.27
C LEU A 109 10.39 -14.29 -8.52
N LEU A 110 10.20 -13.69 -9.69
CA LEU A 110 10.87 -12.45 -10.05
C LEU A 110 10.41 -11.27 -9.19
N ALA A 111 9.13 -11.21 -8.84
CA ALA A 111 8.61 -10.21 -7.89
C ALA A 111 9.23 -10.36 -6.50
N GLY A 112 9.40 -11.60 -6.02
CA GLY A 112 10.09 -11.88 -4.77
C GLY A 112 11.55 -11.40 -4.77
N LEU A 113 12.28 -11.62 -5.88
CA LEU A 113 13.64 -11.09 -6.05
C LEU A 113 13.68 -9.56 -6.01
N PHE A 114 12.75 -8.87 -6.66
CA PHE A 114 12.64 -7.42 -6.57
C PHE A 114 12.35 -6.95 -5.15
N GLN A 115 11.46 -7.61 -4.42
CA GLN A 115 11.16 -7.25 -3.04
C GLN A 115 12.37 -7.39 -2.12
N ILE A 116 13.19 -8.42 -2.29
CA ILE A 116 14.47 -8.57 -1.59
C ILE A 116 15.41 -7.41 -1.95
N LEU A 117 15.54 -7.10 -3.24
CA LEU A 117 16.37 -5.99 -3.72
C LEU A 117 15.93 -4.65 -3.11
N TRP A 118 14.63 -4.36 -3.13
CA TRP A 118 14.06 -3.15 -2.53
C TRP A 118 14.33 -3.08 -1.03
N GLY A 119 14.29 -4.22 -0.33
CA GLY A 119 14.65 -4.30 1.09
C GLY A 119 16.11 -3.94 1.37
N TYR A 120 17.05 -4.42 0.54
CA TYR A 120 18.48 -4.06 0.64
C TYR A 120 18.75 -2.61 0.25
N LEU A 121 18.07 -2.09 -0.76
CA LEU A 121 18.13 -0.68 -1.15
C LEU A 121 17.43 0.25 -0.15
N ARG A 122 16.89 -0.29 0.95
CA ARG A 122 16.23 0.44 2.04
C ARG A 122 15.02 1.27 1.56
N LEU A 123 14.31 0.79 0.53
CA LEU A 123 13.12 1.48 0.02
C LEU A 123 11.94 1.45 1.01
N GLY A 124 11.97 0.62 2.05
CA GLY A 124 10.99 0.68 3.13
C GLY A 124 10.88 2.06 3.78
N TYR A 125 11.98 2.80 3.87
CA TYR A 125 11.96 4.20 4.33
C TYR A 125 11.34 5.17 3.34
N GLN A 126 11.30 4.82 2.05
CA GLN A 126 10.72 5.67 1.00
C GLN A 126 9.18 5.69 1.05
N MET A 127 8.55 4.75 1.76
CA MET A 127 7.10 4.72 1.94
C MET A 127 6.53 5.99 2.59
N ARG A 128 7.31 6.70 3.40
CA ARG A 128 6.93 8.00 3.96
C ARG A 128 6.67 9.08 2.89
N PHE A 129 7.18 8.88 1.66
CA PHE A 129 6.92 9.78 0.54
C PHE A 129 5.61 9.49 -0.19
N VAL A 130 4.94 8.37 0.12
CA VAL A 130 3.60 8.07 -0.41
C VAL A 130 2.57 8.83 0.44
N PRO A 131 1.90 9.85 -0.12
CA PRO A 131 0.95 10.64 0.63
C PRO A 131 -0.25 9.79 1.09
N ARG A 132 -0.78 10.09 2.27
CA ARG A 132 -1.95 9.38 2.83
C ARG A 132 -3.15 9.37 1.87
N ALA A 133 -3.34 10.43 1.09
CA ALA A 133 -4.42 10.51 0.10
C ALA A 133 -4.31 9.42 -0.98
N VAL A 134 -3.08 9.14 -1.45
CA VAL A 134 -2.81 8.06 -2.42
C VAL A 134 -3.12 6.70 -1.80
N THR A 135 -2.65 6.47 -0.57
CA THR A 135 -2.90 5.24 0.18
C THR A 135 -4.40 4.98 0.37
N LEU A 136 -5.17 6.01 0.75
CA LEU A 136 -6.63 5.90 0.89
C LEU A 136 -7.29 5.60 -0.46
N GLY A 137 -6.88 6.28 -1.54
CA GLY A 137 -7.37 5.99 -2.90
C GLY A 137 -7.09 4.56 -3.34
N PHE A 138 -5.89 4.05 -3.03
CA PHE A 138 -5.46 2.68 -3.31
C PHE A 138 -6.31 1.65 -2.55
N VAL A 139 -6.49 1.80 -1.24
CA VAL A 139 -7.27 0.87 -0.41
C VAL A 139 -8.74 0.87 -0.83
N ASN A 140 -9.31 2.04 -1.11
CA ASN A 140 -10.69 2.15 -1.60
C ASN A 140 -10.87 1.50 -2.98
N ALA A 141 -9.87 1.64 -3.87
CA ALA A 141 -9.89 0.98 -5.16
C ALA A 141 -9.88 -0.55 -5.01
N ILE A 142 -9.06 -1.10 -4.12
CA ILE A 142 -9.04 -2.56 -3.83
C ILE A 142 -10.44 -3.02 -3.40
N GLY A 143 -11.07 -2.33 -2.45
CA GLY A 143 -12.42 -2.68 -2.02
C GLY A 143 -13.41 -2.75 -3.18
N LEU A 144 -13.44 -1.74 -4.03
CA LEU A 144 -14.33 -1.71 -5.19
C LEU A 144 -13.99 -2.76 -6.26
N LEU A 145 -12.70 -3.02 -6.50
CA LEU A 145 -12.27 -4.05 -7.44
C LEU A 145 -12.61 -5.47 -6.95
N ILE A 146 -12.50 -5.74 -5.63
CA ILE A 146 -12.95 -6.99 -5.03
C ILE A 146 -14.45 -7.16 -5.27
N PHE A 147 -15.25 -6.13 -5.00
CA PHE A 147 -16.69 -6.17 -5.25
C PHE A 147 -17.01 -6.46 -6.71
N ARG A 148 -16.37 -5.71 -7.64
CA ARG A 148 -16.54 -5.89 -9.08
C ARG A 148 -16.22 -7.32 -9.53
N ALA A 149 -15.20 -7.94 -8.95
CA ALA A 149 -14.80 -9.31 -9.26
C ALA A 149 -15.85 -10.36 -8.81
N GLN A 150 -16.79 -10.01 -7.93
CA GLN A 150 -17.85 -10.92 -7.50
C GLN A 150 -19.09 -10.86 -8.41
N LEU A 151 -19.26 -9.80 -9.20
CA LEU A 151 -20.46 -9.62 -10.04
C LEU A 151 -20.70 -10.78 -11.03
N PRO A 152 -19.69 -11.32 -11.75
CA PRO A 152 -19.88 -12.46 -12.63
C PRO A 152 -20.34 -13.71 -11.87
N GLN A 153 -19.88 -13.90 -10.63
CA GLN A 153 -20.28 -15.03 -9.77
C GLN A 153 -21.74 -14.96 -9.28
N MET A 154 -22.36 -13.79 -9.46
CA MET A 154 -23.75 -13.52 -9.15
C MET A 154 -24.63 -13.44 -10.41
N GLY A 155 -24.09 -13.77 -11.59
CA GLY A 155 -24.80 -13.66 -12.86
C GLY A 155 -24.91 -12.24 -13.41
N LEU A 156 -24.14 -11.29 -12.86
CA LEU A 156 -24.11 -9.88 -13.27
C LEU A 156 -22.79 -9.56 -14.01
N GLY A 157 -22.53 -10.20 -15.13
CA GLY A 157 -21.35 -9.93 -15.97
C GLY A 157 -21.74 -9.39 -17.34
N ALA A 158 -20.78 -8.77 -18.04
CA ALA A 158 -20.97 -8.32 -19.43
C ALA A 158 -21.35 -9.48 -20.38
N ASP A 159 -20.99 -10.71 -20.02
CA ASP A 159 -21.23 -11.94 -20.77
C ASP A 159 -22.48 -12.71 -20.28
N GLY A 160 -23.41 -12.02 -19.60
CA GLY A 160 -24.74 -12.55 -19.26
C GLY A 160 -24.77 -13.82 -18.40
N GLY A 161 -23.72 -14.09 -17.62
CA GLY A 161 -23.66 -15.29 -16.74
C GLY A 161 -23.33 -16.59 -17.47
N GLU A 162 -23.08 -16.57 -18.77
CA GLU A 162 -22.77 -17.77 -19.56
C GLU A 162 -21.45 -18.42 -19.14
N THR A 163 -20.47 -17.65 -18.66
CA THR A 163 -19.17 -18.14 -18.24
C THR A 163 -19.23 -19.05 -17.01
N VAL A 164 -20.12 -18.78 -16.06
CA VAL A 164 -20.27 -19.62 -14.85
C VAL A 164 -21.27 -20.75 -15.10
N ALA A 165 -22.27 -20.56 -15.95
CA ALA A 165 -23.19 -21.59 -16.37
C ALA A 165 -22.52 -22.69 -17.21
N SER A 166 -21.40 -22.37 -17.90
CA SER A 166 -20.67 -23.31 -18.75
C SER A 166 -19.58 -24.09 -18.01
N LEU A 167 -19.14 -23.63 -16.83
CA LEU A 167 -17.99 -24.19 -16.08
C LEU A 167 -18.26 -25.52 -15.34
N GLY A 168 -19.37 -26.17 -15.49
CA GLY A 168 -19.62 -27.44 -14.84
C GLY A 168 -20.81 -28.25 -15.39
N GLY A 169 -21.44 -27.78 -16.46
CA GLY A 169 -22.63 -28.45 -17.02
C GLY A 169 -23.86 -28.46 -16.09
N VAL A 170 -23.81 -27.71 -14.97
CA VAL A 170 -24.92 -27.59 -14.02
C VAL A 170 -25.77 -26.39 -14.39
N ALA A 171 -27.09 -26.60 -14.53
CA ALA A 171 -28.03 -25.50 -14.71
C ALA A 171 -28.07 -24.64 -13.43
N VAL A 172 -27.37 -23.51 -13.45
CA VAL A 172 -27.27 -22.59 -12.29
C VAL A 172 -28.59 -21.86 -12.09
N SER A 173 -29.16 -21.95 -10.89
CA SER A 173 -30.32 -21.17 -10.50
C SER A 173 -29.90 -19.89 -9.77
N TRP A 174 -29.83 -18.78 -10.50
CA TRP A 174 -29.43 -17.47 -9.98
C TRP A 174 -30.24 -16.98 -8.76
N PRO A 175 -31.59 -17.18 -8.69
CA PRO A 175 -32.34 -16.79 -7.51
C PRO A 175 -31.82 -17.45 -6.21
N TRP A 176 -31.42 -18.71 -6.25
CA TRP A 176 -30.83 -19.38 -5.09
C TRP A 176 -29.45 -18.81 -4.74
N VAL A 177 -28.64 -18.47 -5.74
CA VAL A 177 -27.34 -17.81 -5.49
C VAL A 177 -27.54 -16.49 -4.73
N TRP A 178 -28.46 -15.64 -5.21
CA TRP A 178 -28.79 -14.38 -4.54
C TRP A 178 -29.32 -14.56 -3.13
N LEU A 179 -30.21 -15.54 -2.95
CA LEU A 179 -30.78 -15.84 -1.62
C LEU A 179 -29.70 -16.30 -0.65
N LEU A 180 -28.80 -17.20 -1.08
CA LEU A 180 -27.68 -17.69 -0.25
C LEU A 180 -26.66 -16.59 0.06
N VAL A 181 -26.35 -15.72 -0.89
CA VAL A 181 -25.50 -14.55 -0.65
C VAL A 181 -26.13 -13.61 0.37
N ALA A 182 -27.43 -13.29 0.22
CA ALA A 182 -28.15 -12.43 1.17
C ALA A 182 -28.19 -13.06 2.57
N LEU A 183 -28.47 -14.36 2.66
CA LEU A 183 -28.44 -15.10 3.93
C LEU A 183 -27.05 -15.09 4.56
N GLY A 184 -25.99 -15.28 3.76
CA GLY A 184 -24.61 -15.23 4.22
C GLY A 184 -24.26 -13.87 4.83
N LEU A 185 -24.59 -12.79 4.12
CA LEU A 185 -24.42 -11.44 4.63
C LEU A 185 -25.24 -11.17 5.89
N ALA A 186 -26.48 -11.67 5.95
CA ALA A 186 -27.31 -11.57 7.15
C ALA A 186 -26.67 -12.26 8.36
N ILE A 187 -26.09 -13.45 8.16
CA ILE A 187 -25.37 -14.16 9.23
C ILE A 187 -24.09 -13.40 9.60
N ILE A 188 -23.28 -12.99 8.63
CA ILE A 188 -22.00 -12.30 8.87
C ILE A 188 -22.19 -11.02 9.70
N TYR A 189 -23.21 -10.21 9.40
CA TYR A 189 -23.47 -8.96 10.10
C TYR A 189 -24.42 -9.08 11.30
N GLY A 190 -25.27 -10.12 11.32
CA GLY A 190 -26.23 -10.36 12.39
C GLY A 190 -25.63 -11.10 13.58
N LEU A 191 -24.85 -12.14 13.34
CA LEU A 191 -24.31 -13.02 14.37
C LEU A 191 -23.40 -12.31 15.40
N PRO A 192 -22.54 -11.35 15.03
CA PRO A 192 -21.71 -10.63 16.00
C PRO A 192 -22.50 -9.86 17.06
N ARG A 193 -23.80 -9.59 16.80
CA ARG A 193 -24.69 -8.98 17.79
C ARG A 193 -25.18 -9.97 18.85
N LEU A 194 -25.11 -11.28 18.57
CA LEU A 194 -25.54 -12.34 19.47
C LEU A 194 -24.34 -13.01 20.15
N THR A 195 -23.27 -13.25 19.43
CA THR A 195 -22.04 -13.87 19.95
C THR A 195 -20.81 -13.47 19.15
N THR A 196 -19.71 -13.24 19.85
CA THR A 196 -18.38 -12.98 19.29
C THR A 196 -17.42 -14.16 19.48
N ALA A 197 -17.91 -15.28 20.05
CA ALA A 197 -17.07 -16.42 20.40
C ALA A 197 -16.54 -17.20 19.17
N VAL A 198 -17.25 -17.13 18.02
CA VAL A 198 -16.86 -17.80 16.78
C VAL A 198 -16.90 -16.82 15.62
N PRO A 199 -15.94 -16.87 14.68
CA PRO A 199 -15.96 -16.01 13.50
C PRO A 199 -17.26 -16.18 12.70
N SER A 200 -17.99 -15.09 12.51
CA SER A 200 -19.29 -15.10 11.82
C SER A 200 -19.21 -15.58 10.37
N THR A 201 -18.07 -15.31 9.71
CA THR A 201 -17.77 -15.77 8.35
C THR A 201 -17.74 -17.31 8.27
N LEU A 202 -17.12 -17.95 9.25
CA LEU A 202 -17.08 -19.43 9.32
C LEU A 202 -18.47 -20.02 9.47
N ILE A 203 -19.27 -19.48 10.39
CA ILE A 203 -20.65 -19.94 10.59
C ILE A 203 -21.50 -19.72 9.35
N ALA A 204 -21.36 -18.58 8.67
CA ALA A 204 -22.04 -18.32 7.41
C ALA A 204 -21.71 -19.39 6.34
N ILE A 205 -20.43 -19.73 6.17
CA ILE A 205 -19.99 -20.75 5.22
C ILE A 205 -20.60 -22.10 5.57
N VAL A 206 -20.52 -22.53 6.84
CA VAL A 206 -21.05 -23.83 7.27
C VAL A 206 -22.57 -23.90 7.07
N VAL A 207 -23.31 -22.89 7.49
CA VAL A 207 -24.79 -22.84 7.37
C VAL A 207 -25.19 -22.87 5.88
N ILE A 208 -24.57 -22.05 5.05
CA ILE A 208 -24.88 -22.00 3.60
C ILE A 208 -24.56 -23.33 2.94
N THR A 209 -23.42 -23.96 3.31
CA THR A 209 -23.03 -25.27 2.75
C THR A 209 -24.04 -26.36 3.15
N LEU A 210 -24.41 -26.43 4.42
CA LEU A 210 -25.40 -27.40 4.90
C LEU A 210 -26.77 -27.18 4.25
N LEU A 211 -27.21 -25.95 4.05
CA LEU A 211 -28.45 -25.62 3.36
C LEU A 211 -28.42 -26.02 1.89
N ALA A 212 -27.33 -25.70 1.20
CA ALA A 212 -27.16 -26.04 -0.22
C ALA A 212 -27.11 -27.56 -0.45
N GLU A 213 -26.47 -28.32 0.44
CA GLU A 213 -26.43 -29.76 0.39
C GLU A 213 -27.76 -30.40 0.79
N GLY A 214 -28.33 -29.99 1.91
CA GLY A 214 -29.56 -30.55 2.46
C GLY A 214 -30.77 -30.36 1.55
N LEU A 215 -30.81 -29.26 0.81
CA LEU A 215 -31.87 -28.97 -0.17
C LEU A 215 -31.48 -29.34 -1.62
N ASN A 216 -30.31 -29.90 -1.85
CA ASN A 216 -29.77 -30.24 -3.17
C ASN A 216 -29.89 -29.07 -4.17
N LEU A 217 -29.51 -27.84 -3.72
CA LEU A 217 -29.67 -26.63 -4.54
C LEU A 217 -28.74 -26.66 -5.76
N PRO A 218 -29.24 -26.28 -6.96
CA PRO A 218 -28.43 -26.17 -8.17
C PRO A 218 -27.60 -24.89 -8.17
N VAL A 219 -26.53 -24.88 -7.40
CA VAL A 219 -25.60 -23.76 -7.26
C VAL A 219 -24.16 -24.22 -7.47
N PRO A 220 -23.29 -23.40 -8.08
CA PRO A 220 -21.89 -23.77 -8.30
C PRO A 220 -21.17 -24.01 -6.98
N ARG A 221 -20.28 -24.99 -6.96
CA ARG A 221 -19.43 -25.36 -5.82
C ARG A 221 -17.97 -25.07 -6.14
N VAL A 222 -17.16 -24.93 -5.10
CA VAL A 222 -15.71 -24.69 -5.26
C VAL A 222 -15.03 -25.81 -6.04
N GLY A 223 -15.44 -27.06 -5.80
CA GLY A 223 -14.91 -28.22 -6.53
C GLY A 223 -15.23 -28.26 -8.03
N ASP A 224 -16.24 -27.48 -8.47
CA ASP A 224 -16.60 -27.39 -9.90
C ASP A 224 -15.70 -26.38 -10.65
N LEU A 225 -15.00 -25.52 -9.93
CA LEU A 225 -14.23 -24.40 -10.49
C LEU A 225 -12.73 -24.67 -10.61
N GLY A 226 -12.24 -25.73 -10.00
CA GLY A 226 -10.83 -26.08 -10.09
C GLY A 226 -10.38 -27.09 -9.02
N GLU A 227 -9.12 -27.49 -9.13
CA GLU A 227 -8.55 -28.48 -8.24
C GLU A 227 -8.22 -27.90 -6.85
N LEU A 228 -8.61 -28.67 -5.83
CA LEU A 228 -8.16 -28.45 -4.45
C LEU A 228 -6.93 -29.32 -4.14
N PRO A 229 -6.05 -28.90 -3.23
CA PRO A 229 -4.89 -29.69 -2.84
C PRO A 229 -5.27 -31.10 -2.37
N SER A 230 -4.63 -32.12 -2.94
CA SER A 230 -4.80 -33.52 -2.55
C SER A 230 -3.55 -34.07 -1.86
N THR A 231 -2.41 -33.45 -2.08
CA THR A 231 -1.09 -33.83 -1.58
C THR A 231 -0.35 -32.58 -1.07
N PHE A 232 0.79 -32.79 -0.47
CA PHE A 232 1.73 -31.71 -0.20
C PHE A 232 2.16 -31.04 -1.52
N PRO A 233 2.47 -29.73 -1.50
CA PRO A 233 2.91 -29.04 -2.69
C PRO A 233 4.22 -29.61 -3.23
N ASP A 234 4.27 -29.79 -4.54
CA ASP A 234 5.50 -30.19 -5.24
C ASP A 234 6.44 -28.99 -5.37
N PHE A 235 7.71 -29.21 -5.09
CA PHE A 235 8.73 -28.20 -5.22
C PHE A 235 9.34 -28.25 -6.63
N GLY A 236 9.27 -27.13 -7.36
CA GLY A 236 9.81 -27.06 -8.71
C GLY A 236 9.94 -25.64 -9.26
N LEU A 237 10.74 -25.51 -10.31
CA LEU A 237 10.80 -24.26 -11.07
C LEU A 237 9.66 -24.23 -12.09
N PRO A 238 9.09 -23.05 -12.35
CA PRO A 238 8.07 -22.89 -13.39
C PRO A 238 8.57 -23.33 -14.76
N ALA A 239 7.76 -24.08 -15.49
CA ALA A 239 8.08 -24.59 -16.82
C ALA A 239 7.88 -23.48 -17.88
N VAL A 240 8.74 -22.46 -17.85
CA VAL A 240 8.77 -21.35 -18.83
C VAL A 240 10.15 -21.31 -19.53
N PRO A 241 10.22 -20.92 -20.82
CA PRO A 241 11.48 -20.74 -21.51
C PRO A 241 12.31 -19.62 -20.85
N PHE A 242 13.59 -19.85 -20.59
CA PHE A 242 14.51 -18.83 -20.10
C PHE A 242 15.06 -18.00 -21.29
N ASN A 243 14.25 -17.09 -21.80
CA ASN A 243 14.60 -16.19 -22.90
C ASN A 243 14.18 -14.74 -22.61
N PHE A 244 14.64 -13.81 -23.44
CA PHE A 244 14.29 -12.39 -23.29
C PHE A 244 12.82 -12.10 -23.51
N ASP A 245 12.11 -12.87 -24.33
CA ASP A 245 10.68 -12.70 -24.57
C ASP A 245 9.87 -13.01 -23.31
N THR A 246 10.20 -14.11 -22.63
CA THR A 246 9.60 -14.45 -21.33
C THR A 246 9.87 -13.35 -20.31
N LEU A 247 11.12 -12.85 -20.23
CA LEU A 247 11.47 -11.78 -19.32
C LEU A 247 10.68 -10.49 -19.64
N ALA A 248 10.55 -10.13 -20.91
CA ALA A 248 9.79 -8.96 -21.35
C ALA A 248 8.30 -9.04 -20.97
N ILE A 249 7.71 -10.26 -20.99
CA ILE A 249 6.34 -10.52 -20.59
C ILE A 249 6.15 -10.40 -19.06
N ILE A 250 7.02 -11.06 -18.27
CA ILE A 250 6.84 -11.14 -16.82
C ILE A 250 7.35 -9.90 -16.08
N LEU A 251 8.34 -9.18 -16.60
CA LEU A 251 9.01 -8.07 -15.93
C LEU A 251 8.06 -6.94 -15.49
N PRO A 252 7.17 -6.40 -16.35
CA PRO A 252 6.24 -5.35 -15.94
C PRO A 252 5.30 -5.79 -14.83
N VAL A 253 4.78 -7.03 -14.94
CA VAL A 253 3.86 -7.61 -13.95
C VAL A 253 4.60 -7.87 -12.63
N SER A 254 5.82 -8.42 -12.68
CA SER A 254 6.64 -8.68 -11.49
C SER A 254 7.00 -7.39 -10.75
N LEU A 255 7.34 -6.32 -11.46
CA LEU A 255 7.56 -5.01 -10.87
C LEU A 255 6.29 -4.46 -10.21
N ALA A 256 5.15 -4.57 -10.89
CA ALA A 256 3.86 -4.15 -10.34
C ALA A 256 3.50 -4.94 -9.07
N ILE A 257 3.64 -6.27 -9.09
CA ILE A 257 3.42 -7.15 -7.94
C ILE A 257 4.36 -6.79 -6.79
N SER A 258 5.65 -6.60 -7.07
CA SER A 258 6.64 -6.27 -6.03
C SER A 258 6.30 -4.96 -5.33
N PHE A 259 5.93 -3.94 -6.09
CA PHE A 259 5.57 -2.63 -5.57
C PHE A 259 4.25 -2.64 -4.78
N VAL A 260 3.18 -3.18 -5.39
CA VAL A 260 1.84 -3.26 -4.75
C VAL A 260 1.88 -4.16 -3.52
N GLY A 261 2.56 -5.30 -3.61
CA GLY A 261 2.72 -6.24 -2.49
C GLY A 261 3.45 -5.61 -1.31
N LEU A 262 4.56 -4.88 -1.55
CA LEU A 262 5.26 -4.17 -0.48
C LEU A 262 4.43 -3.02 0.09
N LEU A 263 3.70 -2.28 -0.75
CA LEU A 263 2.80 -1.24 -0.28
C LEU A 263 1.77 -1.80 0.70
N GLN A 264 1.11 -2.92 0.35
CA GLN A 264 0.17 -3.61 1.23
C GLN A 264 0.84 -4.11 2.52
N ALA A 265 2.00 -4.76 2.41
CA ALA A 265 2.73 -5.29 3.57
C ALA A 265 3.13 -4.16 4.54
N PHE A 266 3.62 -3.02 4.03
CA PHE A 266 4.03 -1.90 4.87
C PHE A 266 2.83 -1.20 5.52
N LEU A 267 1.69 -1.09 4.81
CA LEU A 267 0.45 -0.59 5.39
C LEU A 267 -0.04 -1.50 6.51
N THR A 268 -0.06 -2.81 6.27
CA THR A 268 -0.42 -3.80 7.28
C THR A 268 0.49 -3.70 8.50
N ALA A 269 1.81 -3.65 8.28
CA ALA A 269 2.78 -3.51 9.35
C ALA A 269 2.57 -2.22 10.15
N THR A 270 2.23 -1.10 9.50
CA THR A 270 1.95 0.17 10.18
C THR A 270 0.67 0.08 11.03
N VAL A 271 -0.39 -0.53 10.51
CA VAL A 271 -1.62 -0.75 11.29
C VAL A 271 -1.36 -1.61 12.54
N ILE A 272 -0.55 -2.66 12.39
CA ILE A 272 -0.19 -3.51 13.53
C ILE A 272 0.77 -2.81 14.49
N ASP A 273 1.69 -1.96 14.00
CA ASP A 273 2.53 -1.10 14.84
C ASP A 273 1.67 -0.20 15.71
N ASP A 274 0.67 0.48 15.12
CA ASP A 274 -0.27 1.35 15.82
C ASP A 274 -1.13 0.58 16.85
N LEU A 275 -1.61 -0.63 16.51
CA LEU A 275 -2.44 -1.45 17.40
C LEU A 275 -1.66 -2.05 18.58
N THR A 276 -0.36 -2.20 18.45
CA THR A 276 0.48 -2.86 19.47
C THR A 276 1.46 -1.91 20.15
N ASP A 277 1.41 -0.62 19.78
CA ASP A 277 2.31 0.44 20.26
C ASP A 277 3.79 0.02 20.17
N SER A 278 4.18 -0.46 18.99
CA SER A 278 5.54 -0.97 18.73
C SER A 278 5.95 -0.71 17.29
N ASP A 279 7.25 -0.57 17.06
CA ASP A 279 7.83 -0.31 15.73
C ASP A 279 8.30 -1.60 15.05
N SER A 280 8.21 -1.64 13.71
CA SER A 280 8.73 -2.71 12.88
C SER A 280 9.74 -2.23 11.83
N ASP A 281 10.69 -3.10 11.48
CA ASP A 281 11.64 -2.80 10.40
C ASP A 281 11.04 -3.15 9.03
N LYS A 282 10.63 -2.11 8.30
CA LYS A 282 10.01 -2.24 6.96
C LYS A 282 10.98 -2.82 5.92
N ASN A 283 12.31 -2.67 6.09
CA ASN A 283 13.28 -3.25 5.15
C ASN A 283 13.48 -4.75 5.40
N VAL A 284 13.46 -5.17 6.66
CA VAL A 284 13.41 -6.60 7.01
C VAL A 284 12.13 -7.21 6.50
N GLU A 285 10.99 -6.51 6.65
CA GLU A 285 9.70 -6.96 6.14
C GLU A 285 9.72 -7.13 4.62
N ALA A 286 10.29 -6.18 3.87
CA ALA A 286 10.42 -6.30 2.41
C ALA A 286 11.21 -7.54 1.99
N ARG A 287 12.32 -7.83 2.67
CA ARG A 287 13.12 -9.04 2.40
C ARG A 287 12.37 -10.31 2.76
N GLY A 288 11.65 -10.29 3.89
CA GLY A 288 10.82 -11.41 4.34
C GLY A 288 9.68 -11.71 3.36
N GLN A 289 8.97 -10.69 2.89
CA GLN A 289 7.94 -10.83 1.85
C GLN A 289 8.51 -11.37 0.54
N GLY A 290 9.69 -10.88 0.13
CA GLY A 290 10.36 -11.37 -1.08
C GLY A 290 10.74 -12.84 -0.97
N LEU A 291 11.34 -13.26 0.15
CA LEU A 291 11.66 -14.67 0.40
C LEU A 291 10.40 -15.55 0.43
N ALA A 292 9.32 -15.05 1.02
CA ALA A 292 8.04 -15.73 1.08
C ALA A 292 7.41 -15.91 -0.32
N ASN A 293 7.47 -14.89 -1.17
CA ASN A 293 6.98 -14.97 -2.55
C ASN A 293 7.84 -15.92 -3.41
N ILE A 294 9.15 -15.96 -3.19
CA ILE A 294 10.00 -16.97 -3.84
C ILE A 294 9.59 -18.37 -3.41
N ALA A 295 9.43 -18.60 -2.10
CA ALA A 295 8.98 -19.90 -1.60
C ALA A 295 7.60 -20.29 -2.17
N SER A 296 6.67 -19.32 -2.25
CA SER A 296 5.35 -19.52 -2.85
C SER A 296 5.46 -19.95 -4.32
N GLY A 297 6.22 -19.22 -5.14
CA GLY A 297 6.40 -19.53 -6.56
C GLY A 297 7.04 -20.91 -6.80
N LEU A 298 7.95 -21.35 -5.90
CA LEU A 298 8.61 -22.66 -5.99
C LEU A 298 7.70 -23.84 -5.63
N ILE A 299 6.65 -23.63 -4.86
CA ILE A 299 5.68 -24.66 -4.50
C ILE A 299 4.37 -24.56 -5.30
N GLY A 300 4.38 -23.83 -6.42
CA GLY A 300 3.22 -23.67 -7.28
C GLY A 300 2.17 -22.68 -6.77
N GLY A 301 2.53 -21.79 -5.84
CA GLY A 301 1.67 -20.74 -5.30
C GLY A 301 1.85 -19.39 -5.99
N MET A 302 0.77 -18.60 -6.00
CA MET A 302 0.79 -17.21 -6.49
C MET A 302 1.50 -16.26 -5.51
N ALA A 303 1.80 -15.06 -5.95
CA ALA A 303 2.33 -14.04 -5.03
C ALA A 303 1.25 -13.53 -4.06
N GLY A 304 1.72 -13.06 -2.90
CA GLY A 304 0.89 -12.46 -1.88
C GLY A 304 1.57 -11.31 -1.17
N ALA A 305 0.93 -10.82 -0.13
CA ALA A 305 1.38 -9.69 0.68
C ALA A 305 0.72 -9.68 2.06
N GLY A 306 1.03 -8.67 2.89
CA GLY A 306 0.39 -8.48 4.18
C GLY A 306 -1.11 -8.24 4.07
N MET A 307 -1.89 -8.90 4.92
CA MET A 307 -3.34 -8.82 5.00
C MET A 307 -3.75 -8.04 6.25
N ILE A 308 -4.26 -6.81 6.07
CA ILE A 308 -4.68 -5.95 7.19
C ILE A 308 -5.72 -6.65 8.06
N GLY A 309 -6.83 -7.12 7.46
CA GLY A 309 -7.94 -7.72 8.20
C GLY A 309 -7.52 -8.92 9.05
N GLN A 310 -6.82 -9.87 8.45
CA GLN A 310 -6.35 -11.08 9.13
C GLN A 310 -5.29 -10.79 10.20
N SER A 311 -4.43 -9.78 9.97
CA SER A 311 -3.46 -9.34 10.97
C SER A 311 -4.14 -8.68 12.18
N VAL A 312 -5.16 -7.88 11.96
CA VAL A 312 -5.97 -7.28 13.04
C VAL A 312 -6.66 -8.38 13.85
N ILE A 313 -7.33 -9.33 13.18
CA ILE A 313 -7.97 -10.48 13.84
C ILE A 313 -6.95 -11.27 14.66
N ASN A 314 -5.76 -11.52 14.14
CA ASN A 314 -4.69 -12.21 14.87
C ASN A 314 -4.33 -11.49 16.18
N VAL A 315 -4.13 -10.18 16.09
CA VAL A 315 -3.78 -9.34 17.24
C VAL A 315 -4.93 -9.23 18.24
N GLU A 316 -6.17 -9.08 17.79
CA GLU A 316 -7.37 -9.05 18.64
C GLU A 316 -7.64 -10.39 19.33
N ALA A 317 -7.35 -11.51 18.67
CA ALA A 317 -7.42 -12.85 19.24
C ALA A 317 -6.29 -13.14 20.26
N GLY A 318 -5.33 -12.23 20.41
CA GLY A 318 -4.25 -12.29 21.38
C GLY A 318 -2.89 -12.71 20.82
N GLY A 319 -2.74 -12.85 19.51
CA GLY A 319 -1.46 -13.07 18.83
C GLY A 319 -0.56 -11.83 18.97
N ARG A 320 0.65 -12.03 19.43
CA ARG A 320 1.67 -10.96 19.61
C ARG A 320 3.03 -11.37 19.07
N TYR A 321 3.26 -12.67 18.92
CA TYR A 321 4.52 -13.25 18.53
C TYR A 321 4.43 -13.86 17.11
N ARG A 322 5.57 -14.30 16.62
CA ARG A 322 5.69 -14.95 15.31
C ARG A 322 5.01 -16.31 15.25
N LEU A 323 4.79 -16.94 16.42
CA LEU A 323 4.21 -18.27 16.55
C LEU A 323 2.76 -18.29 16.02
N SER A 324 1.94 -17.29 16.28
CA SER A 324 0.56 -17.23 15.75
C SER A 324 0.54 -17.20 14.23
N THR A 325 1.45 -16.45 13.59
CA THR A 325 1.60 -16.40 12.14
C THR A 325 2.02 -17.78 11.59
N PHE A 326 2.97 -18.44 12.23
CA PHE A 326 3.38 -19.79 11.83
C PHE A 326 2.25 -20.80 11.95
N ILE A 327 1.52 -20.78 13.08
CA ILE A 327 0.35 -21.65 13.30
C ILE A 327 -0.76 -21.37 12.29
N ALA A 328 -0.95 -20.11 11.87
CA ALA A 328 -1.89 -19.77 10.82
C ALA A 328 -1.52 -20.46 9.49
N GLY A 329 -0.25 -20.43 9.08
CA GLY A 329 0.22 -21.10 7.86
C GLY A 329 0.17 -22.64 7.95
N ALA A 330 0.72 -23.20 9.02
CA ALA A 330 0.71 -24.66 9.25
C ALA A 330 -0.71 -25.20 9.46
N GLY A 331 -1.53 -24.47 10.22
CA GLY A 331 -2.94 -24.78 10.44
C GLY A 331 -3.75 -24.75 9.14
N LEU A 332 -3.47 -23.76 8.28
CA LEU A 332 -4.07 -23.68 6.95
C LEU A 332 -3.77 -24.94 6.12
N LEU A 333 -2.51 -25.40 6.10
CA LEU A 333 -2.13 -26.62 5.39
C LEU A 333 -2.88 -27.84 5.93
N ILE A 334 -2.94 -28.00 7.25
CA ILE A 334 -3.67 -29.11 7.90
C ILE A 334 -5.16 -29.04 7.56
N LEU A 335 -5.78 -27.86 7.63
CA LEU A 335 -7.19 -27.67 7.31
C LEU A 335 -7.50 -28.02 5.84
N VAL A 336 -6.64 -27.55 4.91
CA VAL A 336 -6.85 -27.76 3.48
C VAL A 336 -6.72 -29.22 3.09
N LEU A 337 -5.73 -29.93 3.61
CA LEU A 337 -5.55 -31.36 3.35
C LEU A 337 -6.59 -32.24 4.08
N GLY A 338 -6.93 -31.85 5.33
CA GLY A 338 -7.87 -32.63 6.15
C GLY A 338 -9.34 -32.40 5.79
N LEU A 339 -9.72 -31.21 5.34
CA LEU A 339 -11.11 -30.85 5.02
C LEU A 339 -11.35 -30.67 3.51
N ARG A 340 -10.52 -31.26 2.66
CA ARG A 340 -10.60 -31.12 1.20
C ARG A 340 -12.00 -31.37 0.64
N GLU A 341 -12.64 -32.45 1.05
CA GLU A 341 -13.99 -32.82 0.56
C GLU A 341 -15.03 -31.77 0.99
N GLN A 342 -14.96 -31.29 2.23
CA GLN A 342 -15.86 -30.26 2.75
C GLN A 342 -15.68 -28.93 2.02
N LEU A 343 -14.43 -28.59 1.72
CA LEU A 343 -14.11 -27.38 0.94
C LEU A 343 -14.60 -27.50 -0.50
N ALA A 344 -14.49 -28.68 -1.13
CA ALA A 344 -14.99 -28.93 -2.49
C ALA A 344 -16.52 -28.76 -2.58
N ARG A 345 -17.26 -29.12 -1.53
CA ARG A 345 -18.72 -29.04 -1.47
C ARG A 345 -19.23 -27.61 -1.17
N MET A 346 -18.35 -26.71 -0.75
CA MET A 346 -18.72 -25.35 -0.39
C MET A 346 -19.31 -24.60 -1.60
N PRO A 347 -20.54 -24.03 -1.50
CA PRO A 347 -21.14 -23.27 -2.59
C PRO A 347 -20.44 -21.95 -2.81
N MET A 348 -20.29 -21.53 -4.07
CA MET A 348 -19.68 -20.24 -4.45
C MET A 348 -20.39 -19.05 -3.80
N ALA A 349 -21.71 -19.15 -3.59
CA ALA A 349 -22.47 -18.12 -2.91
C ALA A 349 -21.94 -17.79 -1.50
N ALA A 350 -21.38 -18.77 -0.79
CA ALA A 350 -20.76 -18.56 0.52
C ALA A 350 -19.48 -17.71 0.40
N LEU A 351 -18.63 -18.02 -0.59
CA LEU A 351 -17.41 -17.22 -0.86
C LEU A 351 -17.76 -15.79 -1.29
N VAL A 352 -18.76 -15.64 -2.17
CA VAL A 352 -19.23 -14.32 -2.62
C VAL A 352 -19.70 -13.48 -1.44
N ALA A 353 -20.47 -14.05 -0.52
CA ALA A 353 -20.90 -13.33 0.69
C ALA A 353 -19.71 -12.84 1.54
N VAL A 354 -18.71 -13.70 1.76
CA VAL A 354 -17.48 -13.36 2.46
C VAL A 354 -16.72 -12.26 1.71
N MET A 355 -16.57 -12.38 0.40
CA MET A 355 -15.84 -11.41 -0.41
C MET A 355 -16.53 -10.04 -0.49
N ILE A 356 -17.85 -10.00 -0.50
CA ILE A 356 -18.62 -8.74 -0.38
C ILE A 356 -18.35 -8.11 0.98
N MET A 357 -18.35 -8.89 2.06
CA MET A 357 -17.99 -8.39 3.41
C MET A 357 -16.56 -7.84 3.43
N VAL A 358 -15.58 -8.57 2.86
CA VAL A 358 -14.18 -8.11 2.74
C VAL A 358 -14.09 -6.82 1.93
N SER A 359 -14.82 -6.71 0.82
CA SER A 359 -14.90 -5.49 0.02
C SER A 359 -15.39 -4.29 0.84
N ILE A 360 -16.49 -4.46 1.57
CA ILE A 360 -17.09 -3.41 2.41
C ILE A 360 -16.15 -3.01 3.57
N SER A 361 -15.49 -3.97 4.19
CA SER A 361 -14.55 -3.73 5.31
C SER A 361 -13.22 -3.12 4.85
N THR A 362 -12.76 -3.44 3.64
CA THR A 362 -11.55 -2.86 3.05
C THR A 362 -11.79 -1.41 2.63
N PHE A 363 -13.00 -1.07 2.21
CA PHE A 363 -13.33 0.28 1.78
C PHE A 363 -13.35 1.25 2.97
N ASN A 364 -12.52 2.28 2.93
CA ASN A 364 -12.42 3.27 4.00
C ASN A 364 -13.54 4.33 3.89
N TRP A 365 -14.69 4.06 4.51
CA TRP A 365 -15.86 4.93 4.52
C TRP A 365 -15.60 6.29 5.18
N GLU A 366 -14.69 6.33 6.15
CA GLU A 366 -14.35 7.58 6.84
C GLU A 366 -13.64 8.57 5.90
N SER A 367 -12.87 8.08 4.93
CA SER A 367 -12.18 8.93 3.97
C SER A 367 -13.15 9.80 3.17
N PHE A 368 -14.33 9.28 2.84
CA PHE A 368 -15.39 10.03 2.15
C PHE A 368 -16.13 10.98 3.09
N ARG A 369 -16.42 10.57 4.32
CA ARG A 369 -17.04 11.44 5.32
C ARG A 369 -16.11 12.60 5.71
N ALA A 370 -14.81 12.32 5.83
CA ALA A 370 -13.81 13.31 6.16
C ALA A 370 -13.46 14.25 4.99
N SER A 371 -13.85 13.94 3.73
CA SER A 371 -13.50 14.72 2.54
C SER A 371 -13.90 16.20 2.62
N ARG A 372 -14.93 16.52 3.40
CA ARG A 372 -15.35 17.91 3.65
C ARG A 372 -14.43 18.67 4.61
N ARG A 373 -13.64 17.97 5.42
CA ARG A 373 -12.72 18.54 6.42
C ARG A 373 -11.27 18.53 5.97
N VAL A 374 -10.96 17.73 4.96
CA VAL A 374 -9.61 17.56 4.39
C VAL A 374 -9.42 18.55 3.23
N PRO A 375 -8.18 18.99 2.95
CA PRO A 375 -7.92 19.85 1.78
C PRO A 375 -8.43 19.24 0.48
N LYS A 376 -9.06 20.06 -0.37
CA LYS A 376 -9.61 19.61 -1.66
C LYS A 376 -8.57 18.93 -2.56
N SER A 377 -7.29 19.34 -2.46
CA SER A 377 -6.17 18.70 -3.16
C SER A 377 -6.04 17.23 -2.81
N ASP A 378 -6.14 16.89 -1.52
CA ASP A 378 -5.93 15.54 -1.02
C ASP A 378 -7.13 14.66 -1.40
N THR A 379 -8.35 15.20 -1.32
CA THR A 379 -9.56 14.52 -1.83
C THR A 379 -9.45 14.26 -3.34
N ALA A 380 -8.96 15.22 -4.13
CA ALA A 380 -8.76 15.04 -5.56
C ALA A 380 -7.73 13.94 -5.86
N VAL A 381 -6.61 13.90 -5.15
CA VAL A 381 -5.60 12.83 -5.28
C VAL A 381 -6.21 11.47 -4.96
N MET A 382 -6.95 11.35 -3.85
CA MET A 382 -7.60 10.10 -3.45
C MET A 382 -8.58 9.61 -4.53
N VAL A 383 -9.45 10.49 -5.02
CA VAL A 383 -10.46 10.13 -6.03
C VAL A 383 -9.81 9.77 -7.36
N VAL A 384 -8.82 10.54 -7.82
CA VAL A 384 -8.11 10.26 -9.08
C VAL A 384 -7.37 8.93 -8.99
N THR A 385 -6.65 8.64 -7.89
CA THR A 385 -5.98 7.36 -7.67
C THR A 385 -6.99 6.21 -7.75
N MET A 386 -8.13 6.32 -7.06
CA MET A 386 -9.19 5.32 -7.08
C MET A 386 -9.78 5.12 -8.48
N LEU A 387 -10.09 6.19 -9.20
CA LEU A 387 -10.68 6.12 -10.54
C LEU A 387 -9.72 5.48 -11.56
N ILE A 388 -8.42 5.84 -11.52
CA ILE A 388 -7.42 5.23 -12.41
C ILE A 388 -7.32 3.74 -12.14
N ALA A 389 -7.31 3.32 -10.87
CA ALA A 389 -7.29 1.90 -10.53
C ALA A 389 -8.51 1.15 -11.08
N LEU A 390 -9.70 1.74 -10.98
CA LEU A 390 -10.95 1.14 -11.48
C LEU A 390 -11.00 1.06 -13.01
N LEU A 391 -10.52 2.09 -13.70
CA LEU A 391 -10.55 2.16 -15.17
C LEU A 391 -9.48 1.28 -15.82
N THR A 392 -8.29 1.25 -15.24
CA THR A 392 -7.17 0.48 -15.79
C THR A 392 -7.09 -0.95 -15.23
N SER A 393 -7.81 -1.23 -14.14
CA SER A 393 -7.64 -2.44 -13.32
C SER A 393 -6.18 -2.67 -12.88
N ASN A 394 -5.35 -1.61 -12.92
CA ASN A 394 -3.93 -1.65 -12.58
C ASN A 394 -3.61 -0.73 -11.39
N LEU A 395 -3.47 -1.33 -10.23
CA LEU A 395 -3.19 -0.64 -8.97
C LEU A 395 -1.82 0.04 -8.95
N ALA A 396 -0.82 -0.50 -9.65
CA ALA A 396 0.52 0.08 -9.70
C ALA A 396 0.50 1.43 -10.44
N ILE A 397 -0.13 1.47 -11.62
CA ILE A 397 -0.30 2.72 -12.39
C ILE A 397 -1.05 3.77 -11.57
N ALA A 398 -2.13 3.35 -10.90
CA ALA A 398 -2.94 4.25 -10.09
C ALA A 398 -2.12 4.93 -8.97
N VAL A 399 -1.28 4.17 -8.26
CA VAL A 399 -0.43 4.70 -7.20
C VAL A 399 0.64 5.64 -7.77
N LEU A 400 1.31 5.27 -8.86
CA LEU A 400 2.32 6.11 -9.51
C LEU A 400 1.74 7.47 -9.94
N VAL A 401 0.59 7.45 -10.61
CA VAL A 401 -0.10 8.69 -11.03
C VAL A 401 -0.59 9.47 -9.82
N GLY A 402 -1.10 8.80 -8.79
CA GLY A 402 -1.52 9.42 -7.54
C GLY A 402 -0.38 10.16 -6.83
N VAL A 403 0.79 9.52 -6.70
CA VAL A 403 1.99 10.13 -6.11
C VAL A 403 2.47 11.32 -6.94
N ALA A 404 2.53 11.19 -8.27
CA ALA A 404 2.91 12.28 -9.16
C ALA A 404 1.96 13.47 -9.02
N LEU A 405 0.64 13.23 -9.03
CA LEU A 405 -0.37 14.27 -8.85
C LEU A 405 -0.26 14.94 -7.48
N ALA A 406 -0.06 14.15 -6.43
CA ALA A 406 0.12 14.69 -5.07
C ALA A 406 1.36 15.60 -4.99
N GLY A 407 2.48 15.19 -5.60
CA GLY A 407 3.69 15.99 -5.68
C GLY A 407 3.47 17.33 -6.41
N ILE A 408 2.77 17.31 -7.55
CA ILE A 408 2.42 18.52 -8.32
C ILE A 408 1.55 19.47 -7.50
N LEU A 409 0.48 18.94 -6.88
CA LEU A 409 -0.43 19.76 -6.08
C LEU A 409 0.24 20.32 -4.82
N PHE A 410 1.12 19.54 -4.19
CA PHE A 410 1.93 19.99 -3.06
C PHE A 410 2.89 21.10 -3.47
N SER A 411 3.64 20.92 -4.57
CA SER A 411 4.56 21.95 -5.09
C SER A 411 3.84 23.26 -5.40
N ARG A 412 2.65 23.20 -6.03
CA ARG A 412 1.82 24.40 -6.28
C ARG A 412 1.35 25.08 -4.99
N LYS A 413 1.11 24.33 -3.93
CA LYS A 413 0.68 24.87 -2.64
C LYS A 413 1.83 25.56 -1.91
N VAL A 414 3.01 24.94 -1.93
CA VAL A 414 4.23 25.51 -1.32
C VAL A 414 4.73 26.73 -2.09
N ALA A 415 4.61 26.74 -3.42
CA ALA A 415 5.02 27.88 -4.25
C ALA A 415 4.34 29.20 -3.86
N LYS A 416 3.09 29.14 -3.39
CA LYS A 416 2.33 30.33 -2.98
C LYS A 416 2.69 30.85 -1.58
N VAL A 417 3.54 30.15 -0.85
CA VAL A 417 3.96 30.57 0.51
C VAL A 417 5.02 31.67 0.44
N ILE A 418 5.74 31.79 -0.70
CA ILE A 418 6.72 32.87 -0.85
C ILE A 418 6.00 34.21 -0.94
N THR A 419 6.47 35.16 -0.15
CA THR A 419 5.98 36.56 -0.12
C THR A 419 7.15 37.53 -0.09
N VAL A 420 7.01 38.61 -0.83
CA VAL A 420 7.97 39.71 -0.85
C VAL A 420 7.25 40.97 -0.41
N HIS A 421 7.67 41.51 0.70
CA HIS A 421 7.13 42.77 1.23
C HIS A 421 8.16 43.88 1.04
N SER A 422 7.73 45.01 0.48
CA SER A 422 8.60 46.18 0.33
C SER A 422 8.24 47.29 1.31
N SER A 423 9.24 47.94 1.87
CA SER A 423 9.12 49.13 2.72
C SER A 423 10.21 50.11 2.39
N TRP A 424 9.93 51.40 2.58
CA TRP A 424 10.93 52.47 2.47
C TRP A 424 11.60 52.63 3.83
N LEU A 425 12.92 52.54 3.88
CA LEU A 425 13.73 52.87 5.05
C LEU A 425 14.07 54.38 5.08
N GLU A 426 14.39 54.91 3.89
CA GLU A 426 14.71 56.31 3.61
C GLU A 426 14.17 56.67 2.22
N PRO A 427 14.08 57.98 1.84
CA PRO A 427 13.51 58.40 0.55
C PRO A 427 14.13 57.70 -0.68
N GLU A 428 15.42 57.35 -0.63
CA GLU A 428 16.18 56.69 -1.71
C GLU A 428 16.63 55.26 -1.35
N HIS A 429 16.12 54.70 -0.23
CA HIS A 429 16.49 53.37 0.23
C HIS A 429 15.24 52.48 0.43
N ARG A 430 15.12 51.41 -0.37
CA ARG A 430 14.01 50.49 -0.32
C ARG A 430 14.44 49.09 0.18
N LEU A 431 13.72 48.58 1.16
CA LEU A 431 13.92 47.25 1.72
C LEU A 431 12.87 46.29 1.14
N TYR A 432 13.32 45.14 0.65
CA TYR A 432 12.48 44.02 0.27
C TYR A 432 12.71 42.86 1.24
N SER A 433 11.73 42.55 2.07
CA SER A 433 11.78 41.39 2.98
C SER A 433 11.11 40.17 2.33
N VAL A 434 11.89 39.15 2.10
CA VAL A 434 11.45 37.90 1.48
C VAL A 434 11.17 36.87 2.56
N ARG A 435 10.01 36.17 2.47
CA ARG A 435 9.64 35.09 3.38
C ARG A 435 9.17 33.89 2.59
N GLY A 436 9.61 32.68 2.98
CA GLY A 436 9.15 31.42 2.41
C GLY A 436 10.22 30.67 1.64
N GLN A 437 9.80 29.82 0.72
CA GLN A 437 10.67 28.86 0.03
C GLN A 437 10.87 29.29 -1.42
N LEU A 438 12.13 29.56 -1.81
CA LEU A 438 12.49 29.93 -3.16
C LEU A 438 13.04 28.71 -3.92
N PHE A 439 12.30 28.26 -4.92
CA PHE A 439 12.61 27.11 -5.76
C PHE A 439 11.89 27.23 -7.11
N PHE A 440 12.13 26.30 -8.05
CA PHE A 440 11.72 26.42 -9.46
C PHE A 440 10.24 26.78 -9.68
N VAL A 441 9.30 26.37 -8.81
CA VAL A 441 7.86 26.70 -8.97
C VAL A 441 7.51 28.05 -8.36
N SER A 442 8.23 28.52 -7.32
CA SER A 442 7.92 29.76 -6.60
C SER A 442 8.56 31.02 -7.22
N THR A 443 9.46 30.86 -8.20
CA THR A 443 10.20 31.99 -8.81
C THR A 443 9.30 33.05 -9.44
N VAL A 444 8.16 32.63 -10.01
CA VAL A 444 7.20 33.58 -10.60
C VAL A 444 6.63 34.51 -9.53
N TYR A 445 6.17 33.96 -8.40
CA TYR A 445 5.63 34.77 -7.29
C TYR A 445 6.70 35.60 -6.63
N PHE A 446 7.94 35.11 -6.58
CA PHE A 446 9.09 35.86 -6.09
C PHE A 446 9.37 37.10 -6.97
N LEU A 447 9.44 36.92 -8.29
CA LEU A 447 9.73 38.03 -9.23
C LEU A 447 8.60 39.06 -9.27
N GLU A 448 7.34 38.65 -9.16
CA GLU A 448 6.17 39.54 -9.12
C GLU A 448 6.16 40.43 -7.88
N GLY A 449 6.86 40.03 -6.82
CA GLY A 449 6.94 40.80 -5.58
C GLY A 449 7.87 42.04 -5.63
N PHE A 450 8.66 42.18 -6.70
CA PHE A 450 9.59 43.32 -6.87
C PHE A 450 9.05 44.33 -7.87
N ASP A 451 9.06 45.60 -7.47
CA ASP A 451 8.78 46.73 -8.37
C ASP A 451 10.05 47.06 -9.19
N LEU A 452 10.26 46.34 -10.27
CA LEU A 452 11.43 46.44 -11.12
C LEU A 452 11.41 47.70 -12.04
N ARG A 453 10.41 48.58 -11.93
CA ARG A 453 10.30 49.82 -12.68
C ARG A 453 10.84 51.02 -11.89
N ASN A 454 10.87 50.90 -10.59
CA ASN A 454 11.37 51.95 -9.69
C ASN A 454 12.79 51.60 -9.24
N HIS A 455 13.74 52.50 -9.48
CA HIS A 455 15.18 52.30 -9.22
C HIS A 455 15.68 53.30 -8.18
N PRO A 456 15.40 53.13 -6.87
CA PRO A 456 15.97 53.94 -5.83
C PRO A 456 17.50 53.72 -5.77
N GLN A 457 18.24 54.70 -5.17
CA GLN A 457 19.71 54.62 -5.11
C GLN A 457 20.19 53.35 -4.38
N ARG A 458 19.49 52.95 -3.30
CA ARG A 458 19.86 51.79 -2.51
C ARG A 458 18.69 50.79 -2.37
N ILE A 459 19.00 49.53 -2.56
CA ILE A 459 18.04 48.40 -2.40
C ILE A 459 18.68 47.36 -1.51
N THR A 460 17.99 47.02 -0.44
CA THR A 460 18.33 45.89 0.43
C THR A 460 17.32 44.78 0.26
N ILE A 461 17.79 43.54 0.00
CA ILE A 461 16.97 42.34 -0.09
C ILE A 461 17.29 41.48 1.13
N ASP A 462 16.36 41.42 2.08
CA ASP A 462 16.48 40.61 3.30
C ASP A 462 15.91 39.23 3.06
N MET A 463 16.78 38.20 3.13
CA MET A 463 16.47 36.77 2.93
C MET A 463 16.40 35.99 4.26
N GLY A 464 16.41 36.68 5.41
CA GLY A 464 16.49 36.02 6.72
C GLY A 464 15.35 35.05 7.04
N ASN A 465 14.19 35.23 6.42
CA ASN A 465 13.03 34.34 6.54
C ASN A 465 12.77 33.56 5.25
N ALA A 466 13.75 33.46 4.36
CA ALA A 466 13.65 32.73 3.10
C ALA A 466 14.75 31.67 3.00
N HIS A 467 14.45 30.61 2.22
CA HIS A 467 15.41 29.56 1.92
C HIS A 467 15.45 29.29 0.41
N ILE A 468 16.66 29.22 -0.15
CA ILE A 468 16.88 28.91 -1.56
C ILE A 468 17.22 27.43 -1.69
N TRP A 469 16.39 26.69 -2.44
CA TRP A 469 16.48 25.24 -2.54
C TRP A 469 17.22 24.74 -3.79
N ASP A 470 17.18 25.50 -4.87
CA ASP A 470 17.67 25.03 -6.17
C ASP A 470 18.35 26.14 -7.01
N GLN A 471 18.96 25.72 -8.10
CA GLN A 471 19.63 26.61 -9.06
C GLN A 471 18.66 27.66 -9.64
N THR A 472 17.39 27.33 -9.82
CA THR A 472 16.40 28.23 -10.43
C THR A 472 16.08 29.39 -9.46
N GLY A 473 16.03 29.09 -8.15
CA GLY A 473 15.90 30.10 -7.11
C GLY A 473 17.08 31.08 -7.07
N VAL A 474 18.32 30.57 -7.17
CA VAL A 474 19.51 31.42 -7.27
C VAL A 474 19.43 32.33 -8.48
N ARG A 475 19.12 31.78 -9.67
CA ARG A 475 19.00 32.58 -10.90
C ARG A 475 17.91 33.62 -10.86
N ALA A 476 16.79 33.33 -10.16
CA ALA A 476 15.73 34.31 -9.97
C ALA A 476 16.20 35.51 -9.12
N LEU A 477 16.96 35.24 -8.05
CA LEU A 477 17.58 36.31 -7.22
C LEU A 477 18.61 37.10 -8.04
N ASP A 478 19.49 36.44 -8.79
CA ASP A 478 20.44 37.11 -9.69
C ASP A 478 19.74 37.98 -10.73
N GLN A 479 18.62 37.55 -11.25
CA GLN A 479 17.82 38.32 -12.21
C GLN A 479 17.31 39.62 -11.56
N VAL A 480 16.80 39.57 -10.34
CA VAL A 480 16.37 40.77 -9.60
C VAL A 480 17.52 41.70 -9.36
N ILE A 481 18.64 41.17 -8.84
CA ILE A 481 19.87 41.96 -8.58
C ILE A 481 20.34 42.65 -9.84
N ARG A 482 20.46 41.92 -10.94
CA ARG A 482 20.92 42.43 -12.23
C ARG A 482 20.03 43.55 -12.76
N LYS A 483 18.69 43.36 -12.69
CA LYS A 483 17.75 44.39 -13.15
C LYS A 483 17.84 45.70 -12.37
N PHE A 484 17.97 45.62 -11.05
CA PHE A 484 18.15 46.84 -10.23
C PHE A 484 19.50 47.50 -10.45
N ARG A 485 20.60 46.74 -10.59
CA ARG A 485 21.92 47.27 -10.92
C ARG A 485 21.97 47.94 -12.31
N GLN A 486 21.28 47.34 -13.29
CA GLN A 486 21.13 47.96 -14.62
C GLN A 486 20.36 49.30 -14.57
N GLY A 487 19.45 49.43 -13.63
CA GLY A 487 18.74 50.69 -13.35
C GLY A 487 19.54 51.71 -12.52
N GLY A 488 20.80 51.41 -12.16
CA GLY A 488 21.68 52.32 -11.39
C GLY A 488 21.60 52.16 -9.88
N SER A 489 20.80 51.23 -9.36
CA SER A 489 20.66 51.00 -7.91
C SER A 489 21.85 50.20 -7.36
N GLN A 490 22.30 50.55 -6.15
CA GLN A 490 23.18 49.71 -5.34
C GLN A 490 22.33 48.63 -4.65
N VAL A 491 22.64 47.34 -4.90
CA VAL A 491 21.88 46.23 -4.34
C VAL A 491 22.73 45.46 -3.34
N GLU A 492 22.16 45.25 -2.18
CA GLU A 492 22.71 44.44 -1.09
C GLU A 492 21.75 43.29 -0.74
N VAL A 493 22.28 42.08 -0.49
CA VAL A 493 21.50 40.93 -0.05
C VAL A 493 21.95 40.53 1.35
N LEU A 494 21.02 40.51 2.29
CA LEU A 494 21.30 40.25 3.69
C LEU A 494 20.67 38.95 4.19
N ASN A 495 21.24 38.43 5.27
CA ASN A 495 20.68 37.36 6.08
C ASN A 495 20.40 36.02 5.32
N LEU A 496 21.20 35.70 4.29
CA LEU A 496 21.15 34.38 3.69
C LEU A 496 21.56 33.33 4.73
N ASN A 497 20.75 32.30 4.93
CA ASN A 497 21.16 31.15 5.77
C ASN A 497 22.34 30.39 5.14
N ALA A 498 23.07 29.63 5.94
CA ALA A 498 24.32 28.97 5.54
C ALA A 498 24.19 28.09 4.29
N GLU A 499 23.08 27.37 4.12
CA GLU A 499 22.84 26.50 2.96
C GLU A 499 22.55 27.32 1.71
N SER A 500 21.68 28.34 1.81
CA SER A 500 21.39 29.26 0.71
C SER A 500 22.61 30.07 0.29
N LEU A 501 23.45 30.50 1.25
CA LEU A 501 24.69 31.20 1.00
C LEU A 501 25.71 30.34 0.24
N ASN A 502 25.86 29.09 0.64
CA ASN A 502 26.74 28.14 -0.05
C ASN A 502 26.25 27.87 -1.48
N LEU A 503 24.94 27.66 -1.66
CA LEU A 503 24.35 27.45 -2.97
C LEU A 503 24.48 28.69 -3.87
N PHE A 504 24.20 29.88 -3.31
CA PHE A 504 24.32 31.15 -4.00
C PHE A 504 25.76 31.40 -4.42
N GLY A 505 26.75 31.27 -3.51
CA GLY A 505 28.17 31.47 -3.79
C GLY A 505 28.77 30.52 -4.84
N ARG A 506 28.13 29.38 -5.07
CA ARG A 506 28.56 28.40 -6.10
C ARG A 506 27.97 28.66 -7.48
N ILE A 507 26.81 29.28 -7.58
CA ILE A 507 25.98 29.33 -8.80
C ILE A 507 25.74 30.74 -9.29
N SER A 508 25.77 31.75 -8.37
CA SER A 508 25.47 33.17 -8.69
C SER A 508 26.51 33.78 -9.63
N ASP A 509 26.02 34.62 -10.51
CA ASP A 509 26.84 35.49 -11.38
C ASP A 509 27.32 36.77 -10.64
N ALA A 510 26.92 36.98 -9.39
CA ALA A 510 27.27 38.14 -8.56
C ALA A 510 28.01 37.71 -7.27
N PRO A 511 29.24 37.19 -7.38
CA PRO A 511 29.99 36.64 -6.23
C PRO A 511 30.40 37.70 -5.22
N ASP A 512 30.48 38.97 -5.62
CA ASP A 512 30.75 40.12 -4.77
C ASP A 512 29.79 40.30 -3.59
N LEU A 513 28.54 39.84 -3.75
CA LEU A 513 27.53 39.84 -2.69
C LEU A 513 27.78 38.79 -1.61
N VAL A 514 28.55 37.76 -1.90
CA VAL A 514 28.86 36.66 -0.97
C VAL A 514 29.91 37.10 0.07
N GLU A 515 30.83 37.98 -0.32
CA GLU A 515 31.87 38.50 0.59
C GLU A 515 31.28 39.44 1.65
N GLY A 516 30.31 40.29 1.28
CA GLY A 516 29.60 41.17 2.22
C GLY A 516 28.76 40.39 3.24
N ALA A 517 28.11 39.29 2.82
CA ALA A 517 27.29 38.43 3.68
C ALA A 517 28.12 37.60 4.70
N ARG A 518 29.38 37.29 4.40
CA ARG A 518 30.29 36.58 5.34
C ARG A 518 30.72 37.47 6.53
N CYS A 519 30.76 38.77 6.36
CA CYS A 519 31.21 39.67 7.42
C CYS A 519 30.18 39.88 8.54
N GLU A 520 28.89 39.71 8.27
CA GLU A 520 27.83 39.84 9.29
C GLU A 520 27.55 38.56 10.07
N LEU A 521 27.82 37.37 9.48
CA LEU A 521 27.73 36.09 10.20
C LEU A 521 28.89 35.86 11.20
N ALA A 522 29.91 36.71 11.17
CA ALA A 522 31.06 36.64 12.09
C ALA A 522 30.94 37.63 13.29
N ARG A 523 29.88 38.39 13.41
CA ARG A 523 29.50 39.23 14.56
C ARG A 523 28.25 38.66 15.24
#